data_5bed4ccdbdbf253f647fafea739a87f8
#
_entry.id   5bed4ccdbdbf253f647fafea739a87f8
#
_cell.length_a   1.000
_cell.length_b   1.000
_cell.length_c   1.000
_cell.angle_alpha   90.00
_cell.angle_beta   90.00
_cell.angle_gamma   90.00
#
_symmetry.space_group_name_H-M   'P 1'
#
loop_
_entity.id
_entity.type
_entity.pdbx_description
1 polymer ?
#
loop_
_entity_poly.entity_id
_entity_poly.type
_entity_poly.pdbx_seq_one_letter_code
_entity_poly.pdbx_strand_id
1 'polypeptide(L)'
;MGTMTPAQRRALYESACFARETTYNSPLGPEYTPAGTRLQLWAPTAEQAAVNLYRKGHDSPCIGTLPLQRGPQGVWSIWLPGDQHGHYYTFTVTVDGVARETGDPYARAGGLNGLRSMIVDLARTAPAGWERDVRPVIPPARRSVWEVSVRDFSQDAASGVRPAWRGKFLAFTQAGTTLHGDGIHPTCLNYQAINKRFIF
;
A
#
# COMPACT_ATOMS: atom_id res chain seq x y z
N MET A 1 26.26 -16.62 24.34
CA MET A 1 26.76 -16.42 22.97
C MET A 1 27.30 -15.01 22.90
N GLY A 2 28.58 -14.81 22.50
CA GLY A 2 29.17 -13.48 22.39
C GLY A 2 28.50 -12.67 21.28
N THR A 3 28.27 -11.40 21.53
CA THR A 3 27.72 -10.46 20.55
C THR A 3 28.70 -10.29 19.38
N MET A 4 28.26 -10.57 18.17
CA MET A 4 29.05 -10.34 16.97
C MET A 4 29.35 -8.84 16.80
N THR A 5 30.56 -8.52 16.37
CA THR A 5 30.93 -7.14 16.01
C THR A 5 30.19 -6.72 14.72
N PRO A 6 30.03 -5.42 14.44
CA PRO A 6 29.43 -4.96 13.19
C PRO A 6 30.11 -5.50 11.93
N ALA A 7 31.45 -5.62 11.96
CA ALA A 7 32.22 -6.19 10.83
C ALA A 7 31.93 -7.67 10.61
N GLN A 8 31.83 -8.45 11.69
CA GLN A 8 31.47 -9.88 11.61
C GLN A 8 30.05 -10.10 11.06
N ARG A 9 29.09 -9.25 11.49
CA ARG A 9 27.72 -9.30 10.96
C ARG A 9 27.66 -8.98 9.48
N ARG A 10 28.35 -7.92 9.07
CA ARG A 10 28.41 -7.54 7.67
C ARG A 10 28.98 -8.68 6.81
N ALA A 11 30.11 -9.26 7.23
CA ALA A 11 30.70 -10.40 6.54
C ALA A 11 29.77 -11.62 6.47
N LEU A 12 28.98 -11.89 7.54
CA LEU A 12 27.97 -12.95 7.52
C LEU A 12 26.87 -12.65 6.49
N TYR A 13 26.29 -11.46 6.52
CA TYR A 13 25.15 -11.10 5.65
C TYR A 13 25.54 -10.98 4.18
N GLU A 14 26.80 -10.64 3.89
CA GLU A 14 27.35 -10.60 2.53
C GLU A 14 27.81 -11.98 2.04
N SER A 15 27.75 -13.03 2.88
CA SER A 15 28.22 -14.34 2.51
C SER A 15 27.25 -15.08 1.57
N ALA A 16 27.79 -15.84 0.62
CA ALA A 16 26.99 -16.69 -0.28
C ALA A 16 26.19 -17.78 0.49
N CYS A 17 26.68 -18.21 1.65
CA CYS A 17 25.99 -19.14 2.52
C CYS A 17 24.71 -18.52 3.08
N PHE A 18 24.81 -17.33 3.67
CA PHE A 18 23.65 -16.60 4.19
C PHE A 18 22.61 -16.33 3.09
N ALA A 19 23.05 -15.85 1.92
CA ALA A 19 22.15 -15.60 0.80
C ALA A 19 21.39 -16.88 0.39
N ARG A 20 22.07 -18.01 0.27
CA ARG A 20 21.44 -19.30 -0.08
C ARG A 20 20.44 -19.78 0.97
N GLU A 21 20.77 -19.63 2.25
CA GLU A 21 19.95 -20.09 3.37
C GLU A 21 18.73 -19.21 3.63
N THR A 22 18.79 -17.94 3.22
CA THR A 22 17.73 -16.96 3.47
C THR A 22 16.98 -16.53 2.22
N THR A 23 17.34 -17.01 1.02
CA THR A 23 16.59 -16.74 -0.20
C THR A 23 15.17 -17.30 -0.09
N TYR A 24 14.19 -16.42 -0.24
CA TYR A 24 12.77 -16.76 -0.20
C TYR A 24 12.08 -16.22 -1.45
N ASN A 25 11.42 -17.10 -2.21
CA ASN A 25 10.85 -16.81 -3.52
C ASN A 25 9.31 -16.91 -3.57
N SER A 26 8.67 -17.20 -2.42
CA SER A 26 7.21 -17.24 -2.37
C SER A 26 6.62 -15.85 -2.05
N PRO A 27 5.33 -15.61 -2.35
CA PRO A 27 4.67 -14.35 -2.00
C PRO A 27 4.76 -14.03 -0.52
N LEU A 28 4.90 -12.74 -0.21
CA LEU A 28 4.88 -12.17 1.12
C LEU A 28 3.69 -11.21 1.26
N GLY A 29 3.49 -10.71 2.47
CA GLY A 29 2.39 -9.82 2.81
C GLY A 29 1.14 -10.56 3.29
N PRO A 30 -0.01 -9.89 3.36
CA PRO A 30 -1.24 -10.47 3.89
C PRO A 30 -1.91 -11.43 2.90
N GLU A 31 -2.13 -12.67 3.35
CA GLU A 31 -3.01 -13.65 2.69
C GLU A 31 -4.34 -13.65 3.43
N TYR A 32 -5.30 -12.89 2.92
CA TYR A 32 -6.61 -12.73 3.53
C TYR A 32 -7.60 -13.78 3.05
N THR A 33 -8.37 -14.29 4.03
CA THR A 33 -9.64 -15.00 3.82
C THR A 33 -10.64 -14.55 4.87
N PRO A 34 -11.97 -14.74 4.69
CA PRO A 34 -12.97 -14.46 5.73
C PRO A 34 -12.77 -15.28 7.02
N ALA A 35 -12.11 -16.43 6.94
CA ALA A 35 -11.84 -17.29 8.10
C ALA A 35 -10.60 -16.85 8.89
N GLY A 36 -9.72 -16.10 8.26
CA GLY A 36 -8.50 -15.58 8.90
C GLY A 36 -7.50 -15.02 7.90
N THR A 37 -6.48 -14.38 8.44
CA THR A 37 -5.40 -13.76 7.65
C THR A 37 -4.06 -14.31 8.10
N ARG A 38 -3.26 -14.80 7.15
CA ARG A 38 -1.84 -15.07 7.38
C ARG A 38 -1.06 -13.80 7.09
N LEU A 39 -0.26 -13.36 8.04
CA LEU A 39 0.74 -12.31 7.84
C LEU A 39 2.11 -12.94 7.77
N GLN A 40 2.93 -12.52 6.80
CA GLN A 40 4.27 -13.03 6.58
C GLN A 40 5.25 -11.86 6.40
N LEU A 41 6.38 -11.96 7.09
CA LEU A 41 7.48 -11.00 7.04
C LEU A 41 8.79 -11.73 6.77
N TRP A 42 9.55 -11.32 5.78
CA TRP A 42 10.92 -11.78 5.59
C TRP A 42 11.88 -10.86 6.34
N ALA A 43 12.45 -11.38 7.41
CA ALA A 43 13.41 -10.68 8.26
C ALA A 43 14.45 -11.69 8.79
N PRO A 44 15.39 -12.13 7.93
CA PRO A 44 16.30 -13.22 8.26
C PRO A 44 17.28 -12.88 9.38
N THR A 45 17.57 -11.59 9.57
CA THR A 45 18.47 -11.08 10.62
C THR A 45 17.77 -10.77 11.94
N ALA A 46 16.44 -10.89 11.98
CA ALA A 46 15.67 -10.59 13.18
C ALA A 46 15.85 -11.65 14.26
N GLU A 47 15.99 -11.18 15.50
CA GLU A 47 15.97 -11.98 16.72
C GLU A 47 14.55 -12.26 17.18
N GLN A 48 13.67 -11.27 17.00
CA GLN A 48 12.25 -11.31 17.34
C GLN A 48 11.46 -10.51 16.32
N ALA A 49 10.22 -10.94 16.07
CA ALA A 49 9.26 -10.19 15.28
C ALA A 49 7.86 -10.31 15.91
N ALA A 50 7.11 -9.22 15.87
CA ALA A 50 5.74 -9.17 16.34
C ALA A 50 4.89 -8.33 15.38
N VAL A 51 3.57 -8.56 15.37
CA VAL A 51 2.59 -7.72 14.70
C VAL A 51 1.84 -6.90 15.73
N ASN A 52 1.70 -5.60 15.47
CA ASN A 52 0.83 -4.70 16.22
C ASN A 52 -0.44 -4.46 15.42
N LEU A 53 -1.58 -4.59 16.05
CA LEU A 53 -2.90 -4.44 15.40
C LEU A 53 -3.57 -3.13 15.81
N TYR A 54 -4.29 -2.52 14.87
CA TYR A 54 -4.97 -1.24 15.07
C TYR A 54 -6.33 -1.23 14.37
N ARG A 55 -7.28 -0.45 14.90
CA ARG A 55 -8.60 -0.27 14.26
C ARG A 55 -8.63 0.79 13.18
N LYS A 56 -7.68 1.76 13.19
CA LYS A 56 -7.62 2.86 12.22
C LYS A 56 -6.23 3.00 11.63
N GLY A 57 -6.15 3.55 10.44
CA GLY A 57 -4.90 3.80 9.73
C GLY A 57 -4.02 4.88 10.35
N HIS A 58 -4.55 5.66 11.28
CA HIS A 58 -3.86 6.70 12.06
C HIS A 58 -4.60 6.95 13.38
N ASP A 59 -3.96 7.64 14.32
CA ASP A 59 -4.54 8.19 15.56
C ASP A 59 -5.47 7.22 16.30
N SER A 60 -5.03 5.99 16.46
CA SER A 60 -5.72 5.01 17.29
C SER A 60 -4.71 4.19 18.09
N PRO A 61 -5.07 3.74 19.30
CA PRO A 61 -4.20 2.88 20.10
C PRO A 61 -3.97 1.53 19.43
N CYS A 62 -2.85 0.91 19.74
CA CYS A 62 -2.62 -0.51 19.46
C CYS A 62 -3.63 -1.33 20.26
N ILE A 63 -4.33 -2.24 19.60
CA ILE A 63 -5.32 -3.12 20.22
C ILE A 63 -4.76 -4.50 20.59
N GLY A 64 -3.56 -4.81 20.14
CA GLY A 64 -2.86 -6.04 20.47
C GLY A 64 -1.52 -6.14 19.77
N THR A 65 -0.54 -6.70 20.46
CA THR A 65 0.77 -7.07 19.93
C THR A 65 0.93 -8.58 20.06
N LEU A 66 1.17 -9.26 18.95
CA LEU A 66 1.26 -10.71 18.89
C LEU A 66 2.61 -11.13 18.30
N PRO A 67 3.33 -12.07 18.94
CA PRO A 67 4.61 -12.55 18.41
C PRO A 67 4.40 -13.37 17.13
N LEU A 68 5.29 -13.17 16.15
CA LEU A 68 5.38 -14.01 14.97
C LEU A 68 6.25 -15.24 15.26
N GLN A 69 5.96 -16.33 14.58
CA GLN A 69 6.76 -17.54 14.62
C GLN A 69 7.80 -17.51 13.48
N ARG A 70 9.06 -17.79 13.83
CA ARG A 70 10.15 -17.89 12.86
C ARG A 70 10.04 -19.22 12.11
N GLY A 71 9.97 -19.14 10.81
CA GLY A 71 10.03 -20.27 9.88
C GLY A 71 11.38 -20.38 9.18
N PRO A 72 11.46 -21.25 8.16
CA PRO A 72 12.66 -21.42 7.34
C PRO A 72 12.95 -20.13 6.54
N GLN A 73 14.19 -20.04 6.04
CA GLN A 73 14.65 -18.95 5.16
C GLN A 73 14.48 -17.52 5.74
N GLY A 74 14.33 -17.40 7.07
CA GLY A 74 14.16 -16.12 7.74
C GLY A 74 12.78 -15.48 7.60
N VAL A 75 11.78 -16.26 7.21
CA VAL A 75 10.38 -15.81 7.18
C VAL A 75 9.75 -15.95 8.57
N TRP A 76 9.04 -14.92 8.96
CA TRP A 76 8.24 -14.88 10.19
C TRP A 76 6.77 -14.85 9.82
N SER A 77 5.93 -15.59 10.52
CA SER A 77 4.51 -15.64 10.20
C SER A 77 3.61 -15.75 11.42
N ILE A 78 2.36 -15.34 11.24
CA ILE A 78 1.28 -15.54 12.20
C ILE A 78 -0.03 -15.77 11.45
N TRP A 79 -0.91 -16.57 12.04
CA TRP A 79 -2.30 -16.70 11.63
C TRP A 79 -3.21 -15.90 12.57
N LEU A 80 -3.97 -14.95 12.02
CA LEU A 80 -4.97 -14.16 12.73
C LEU A 80 -6.35 -14.75 12.39
N PRO A 81 -7.05 -15.37 13.33
CA PRO A 81 -8.36 -15.97 13.06
C PRO A 81 -9.46 -14.93 12.88
N GLY A 82 -10.50 -15.28 12.12
CA GLY A 82 -11.66 -14.44 11.84
C GLY A 82 -11.44 -13.38 10.77
N ASP A 83 -12.49 -12.66 10.40
CA ASP A 83 -12.45 -11.63 9.38
C ASP A 83 -11.65 -10.42 9.88
N GLN A 84 -10.45 -10.26 9.32
CA GLN A 84 -9.54 -9.15 9.65
C GLN A 84 -9.64 -7.99 8.65
N HIS A 85 -10.57 -8.04 7.70
CA HIS A 85 -10.75 -6.95 6.74
C HIS A 85 -10.98 -5.61 7.43
N GLY A 86 -10.25 -4.59 7.01
CA GLY A 86 -10.34 -3.24 7.57
C GLY A 86 -9.49 -2.99 8.81
N HIS A 87 -8.85 -4.00 9.39
CA HIS A 87 -7.85 -3.80 10.44
C HIS A 87 -6.53 -3.33 9.85
N TYR A 88 -5.82 -2.54 10.64
CA TYR A 88 -4.49 -2.04 10.30
C TYR A 88 -3.44 -2.72 11.16
N TYR A 89 -2.23 -2.79 10.64
CA TYR A 89 -1.12 -3.42 11.34
C TYR A 89 0.23 -2.80 11.00
N THR A 90 1.19 -3.04 11.88
CA THR A 90 2.62 -2.81 11.67
C THR A 90 3.39 -4.01 12.17
N PHE A 91 4.65 -4.14 11.77
CA PHE A 91 5.56 -5.10 12.36
C PHE A 91 6.54 -4.39 13.30
N THR A 92 6.80 -5.00 14.44
CA THR A 92 7.95 -4.67 15.29
C THR A 92 9.00 -5.75 15.11
N VAL A 93 10.20 -5.35 14.69
CA VAL A 93 11.31 -6.25 14.42
C VAL A 93 12.48 -5.87 15.32
N THR A 94 13.04 -6.84 16.02
CA THR A 94 14.24 -6.66 16.87
C THR A 94 15.45 -7.20 16.14
N VAL A 95 16.42 -6.33 15.92
CA VAL A 95 17.74 -6.67 15.35
C VAL A 95 18.80 -6.05 16.27
N ASP A 96 19.77 -6.84 16.68
CA ASP A 96 20.87 -6.41 17.58
C ASP A 96 20.35 -5.79 18.89
N GLY A 97 19.28 -6.37 19.44
CA GLY A 97 18.63 -5.88 20.66
C GLY A 97 17.83 -4.58 20.47
N VAL A 98 17.77 -4.02 19.26
CA VAL A 98 17.02 -2.78 18.96
C VAL A 98 15.71 -3.12 18.27
N ALA A 99 14.59 -2.82 18.93
CA ALA A 99 13.25 -2.98 18.36
C ALA A 99 12.87 -1.76 17.50
N ARG A 100 12.36 -1.99 16.31
CA ARG A 100 11.86 -0.95 15.38
C ARG A 100 10.50 -1.37 14.84
N GLU A 101 9.57 -0.41 14.85
CA GLU A 101 8.25 -0.57 14.25
C GLU A 101 8.26 -0.05 12.81
N THR A 102 7.61 -0.79 11.91
CA THR A 102 7.51 -0.45 10.48
C THR A 102 6.23 -0.98 9.86
N GLY A 103 5.75 -0.33 8.80
CA GLY A 103 4.72 -0.90 7.92
C GLY A 103 5.25 -2.11 7.16
N ASP A 104 4.34 -2.90 6.62
CA ASP A 104 4.66 -4.05 5.77
C ASP A 104 5.00 -3.58 4.35
N PRO A 105 6.22 -3.83 3.83
CA PRO A 105 6.59 -3.45 2.46
C PRO A 105 5.79 -4.20 1.38
N TYR A 106 5.13 -5.30 1.74
CA TYR A 106 4.29 -6.11 0.85
C TYR A 106 2.80 -5.88 1.05
N ALA A 107 2.41 -4.88 1.84
CA ALA A 107 1.01 -4.52 2.03
C ALA A 107 0.35 -4.07 0.72
N ARG A 108 -0.90 -4.48 0.51
CA ARG A 108 -1.69 -4.09 -0.68
C ARG A 108 -2.55 -2.86 -0.45
N ALA A 109 -2.67 -2.43 0.79
CA ALA A 109 -3.38 -1.22 1.20
C ALA A 109 -2.74 -0.65 2.47
N GLY A 110 -2.92 0.64 2.70
CA GLY A 110 -2.34 1.33 3.85
C GLY A 110 -3.21 2.45 4.37
N GLY A 111 -2.88 2.90 5.56
CA GLY A 111 -3.45 4.08 6.19
C GLY A 111 -2.78 5.37 5.73
N LEU A 112 -3.09 6.45 6.45
CA LEU A 112 -2.55 7.79 6.19
C LEU A 112 -1.01 7.77 6.11
N ASN A 113 -0.46 8.31 5.03
CA ASN A 113 0.98 8.40 4.76
C ASN A 113 1.74 7.06 4.83
N GLY A 114 1.04 5.93 4.67
CA GLY A 114 1.68 4.62 4.72
C GLY A 114 2.19 4.21 6.10
N LEU A 115 1.80 4.91 7.17
CA LEU A 115 2.26 4.64 8.54
C LEU A 115 1.84 3.27 9.06
N ARG A 116 0.70 2.76 8.57
CA ARG A 116 0.18 1.44 8.92
C ARG A 116 -0.28 0.73 7.66
N SER A 117 -0.01 -0.53 7.58
CA SER A 117 -0.52 -1.43 6.55
C SER A 117 -1.97 -1.81 6.86
N MET A 118 -2.77 -2.12 5.84
CA MET A 118 -4.17 -2.51 6.02
C MET A 118 -4.40 -3.92 5.47
N ILE A 119 -5.13 -4.73 6.22
CA ILE A 119 -5.64 -6.01 5.74
C ILE A 119 -6.90 -5.74 4.93
N VAL A 120 -6.88 -6.10 3.65
CA VAL A 120 -7.95 -5.78 2.72
C VAL A 120 -8.43 -7.03 1.96
N ASP A 121 -9.74 -7.19 1.92
CA ASP A 121 -10.39 -8.07 0.95
C ASP A 121 -10.48 -7.33 -0.39
N LEU A 122 -9.64 -7.69 -1.34
CA LEU A 122 -9.61 -7.04 -2.64
C LEU A 122 -10.92 -7.23 -3.43
N ALA A 123 -11.67 -8.30 -3.18
CA ALA A 123 -12.95 -8.50 -3.83
C ALA A 123 -14.01 -7.44 -3.44
N ARG A 124 -13.87 -6.87 -2.23
CA ARG A 124 -14.74 -5.78 -1.75
C ARG A 124 -14.34 -4.40 -2.26
N THR A 125 -13.23 -4.28 -2.97
CA THR A 125 -12.73 -2.97 -3.45
C THR A 125 -13.20 -2.63 -4.86
N ALA A 126 -13.69 -3.59 -5.61
CA ALA A 126 -14.19 -3.38 -6.96
C ALA A 126 -15.50 -2.55 -6.93
N PRO A 127 -15.57 -1.42 -7.64
CA PRO A 127 -16.81 -0.67 -7.77
C PRO A 127 -17.85 -1.45 -8.58
N ALA A 128 -19.12 -1.10 -8.40
CA ALA A 128 -20.20 -1.73 -9.17
C ALA A 128 -19.97 -1.58 -10.68
N GLY A 129 -20.07 -2.68 -11.40
CA GLY A 129 -19.85 -2.73 -12.85
C GLY A 129 -18.40 -2.92 -13.27
N TRP A 130 -17.46 -3.07 -12.32
CA TRP A 130 -16.05 -3.29 -12.62
C TRP A 130 -15.80 -4.54 -13.49
N GLU A 131 -16.62 -5.57 -13.31
CA GLU A 131 -16.59 -6.81 -14.08
C GLU A 131 -16.87 -6.61 -15.58
N ARG A 132 -17.52 -5.49 -15.94
CA ARG A 132 -17.83 -5.09 -17.31
C ARG A 132 -16.82 -4.10 -17.88
N ASP A 133 -15.85 -3.69 -17.08
CA ASP A 133 -14.83 -2.75 -17.52
C ASP A 133 -13.81 -3.44 -18.42
N VAL A 134 -13.81 -3.04 -19.70
CA VAL A 134 -12.87 -3.57 -20.71
C VAL A 134 -11.75 -2.54 -20.93
N ARG A 135 -10.52 -2.95 -20.68
CA ARG A 135 -9.35 -2.11 -20.90
C ARG A 135 -9.22 -1.78 -22.40
N PRO A 136 -9.16 -0.50 -22.78
CA PRO A 136 -8.93 -0.14 -24.17
C PRO A 136 -7.53 -0.58 -24.61
N VAL A 137 -7.45 -1.22 -25.78
CA VAL A 137 -6.17 -1.57 -26.40
C VAL A 137 -5.70 -0.37 -27.23
N ILE A 138 -4.74 0.39 -26.74
CA ILE A 138 -4.16 1.55 -27.41
C ILE A 138 -2.72 1.20 -27.81
N PRO A 139 -2.37 1.24 -29.13
CA PRO A 139 -0.98 1.03 -29.56
C PRO A 139 -0.01 2.00 -28.89
N PRO A 140 1.20 1.58 -28.53
CA PRO A 140 2.16 2.44 -27.83
C PRO A 140 2.41 3.80 -28.48
N ALA A 141 2.49 3.83 -29.82
CA ALA A 141 2.69 5.07 -30.60
C ALA A 141 1.50 6.07 -30.52
N ARG A 142 0.36 5.64 -30.02
CA ARG A 142 -0.86 6.49 -29.84
C ARG A 142 -1.15 6.82 -28.39
N ARG A 143 -0.26 6.47 -27.45
CA ARG A 143 -0.42 6.75 -26.03
C ARG A 143 0.14 8.12 -25.71
N SER A 144 -0.66 8.94 -25.06
CA SER A 144 -0.19 10.14 -24.36
C SER A 144 -0.26 9.89 -22.87
N VAL A 145 0.83 10.20 -22.15
CA VAL A 145 0.89 10.08 -20.69
C VAL A 145 0.86 11.48 -20.09
N TRP A 146 0.01 11.67 -19.10
CA TRP A 146 -0.13 12.93 -18.39
C TRP A 146 0.17 12.68 -16.91
N GLU A 147 1.20 13.33 -16.40
CA GLU A 147 1.49 13.34 -14.97
C GLU A 147 0.90 14.62 -14.38
N VAL A 148 0.08 14.48 -13.34
CA VAL A 148 -0.61 15.61 -12.73
C VAL A 148 -0.73 15.43 -11.23
N SER A 149 -0.45 16.50 -10.47
CA SER A 149 -0.80 16.56 -9.04
C SER A 149 -2.31 16.67 -8.89
N VAL A 150 -2.93 15.69 -8.23
CA VAL A 150 -4.38 15.68 -7.98
C VAL A 150 -4.83 16.92 -7.24
N ARG A 151 -4.01 17.39 -6.29
CA ARG A 151 -4.32 18.60 -5.51
C ARG A 151 -4.26 19.83 -6.39
N ASP A 152 -3.17 20.04 -7.10
CA ASP A 152 -2.92 21.29 -7.82
C ASP A 152 -3.83 21.44 -9.04
N PHE A 153 -4.24 20.31 -9.62
CA PHE A 153 -5.11 20.26 -10.78
C PHE A 153 -6.42 21.04 -10.64
N SER A 154 -7.00 21.09 -9.45
CA SER A 154 -8.31 21.71 -9.24
C SER A 154 -8.43 22.56 -7.97
N GLN A 155 -7.31 22.82 -7.28
CA GLN A 155 -7.30 23.56 -6.02
C GLN A 155 -7.75 25.01 -6.20
N ASP A 156 -7.43 25.64 -7.35
CA ASP A 156 -7.79 27.02 -7.66
C ASP A 156 -9.31 27.16 -7.74
N ALA A 157 -9.81 28.26 -7.15
CA ALA A 157 -11.23 28.61 -7.20
C ALA A 157 -11.72 28.86 -8.63
N ALA A 158 -10.85 29.38 -9.51
CA ALA A 158 -11.13 29.62 -10.91
C ALA A 158 -11.21 28.33 -11.77
N SER A 159 -10.87 27.17 -11.22
CA SER A 159 -11.00 25.88 -11.93
C SER A 159 -12.44 25.52 -12.29
N GLY A 160 -13.43 26.19 -11.73
CA GLY A 160 -14.85 25.86 -11.91
C GLY A 160 -15.29 24.57 -11.19
N VAL A 161 -14.36 23.88 -10.52
CA VAL A 161 -14.67 22.67 -9.73
C VAL A 161 -15.39 23.09 -8.43
N ARG A 162 -16.47 22.36 -8.10
CA ARG A 162 -17.20 22.61 -6.84
C ARG A 162 -16.26 22.50 -5.63
N PRO A 163 -16.38 23.40 -4.63
CA PRO A 163 -15.44 23.51 -3.52
C PRO A 163 -15.16 22.17 -2.79
N ALA A 164 -16.18 21.35 -2.58
CA ALA A 164 -16.06 20.07 -1.89
C ALA A 164 -15.16 19.04 -2.62
N TRP A 165 -14.92 19.22 -3.92
CA TRP A 165 -14.14 18.31 -4.76
C TRP A 165 -12.79 18.87 -5.17
N ARG A 166 -12.51 20.14 -4.91
CA ARG A 166 -11.22 20.77 -5.22
C ARG A 166 -10.08 20.05 -4.53
N GLY A 167 -9.00 19.79 -5.27
CA GLY A 167 -7.83 19.08 -4.80
C GLY A 167 -8.06 17.60 -4.50
N LYS A 168 -9.17 17.01 -4.95
CA LYS A 168 -9.54 15.61 -4.72
C LYS A 168 -9.75 14.86 -6.03
N PHE A 169 -9.66 13.53 -5.99
CA PHE A 169 -9.91 12.67 -7.16
C PHE A 169 -11.27 12.91 -7.83
N LEU A 170 -12.30 13.23 -7.05
CA LEU A 170 -13.63 13.56 -7.58
C LEU A 170 -13.66 14.77 -8.52
N ALA A 171 -12.68 15.67 -8.45
CA ALA A 171 -12.56 16.79 -9.37
C ALA A 171 -12.48 16.33 -10.84
N PHE A 172 -11.84 15.21 -11.09
CA PHE A 172 -11.68 14.65 -12.43
C PHE A 172 -12.99 14.09 -13.01
N THR A 173 -14.02 13.91 -12.21
CA THR A 173 -15.33 13.42 -12.64
C THR A 173 -16.34 14.53 -12.92
N GLN A 174 -16.01 15.78 -12.59
CA GLN A 174 -16.90 16.89 -12.80
C GLN A 174 -16.89 17.39 -14.25
N ALA A 175 -18.05 17.36 -14.89
CA ALA A 175 -18.25 17.92 -16.22
C ALA A 175 -18.52 19.43 -16.19
N GLY A 176 -18.27 20.14 -17.31
CA GLY A 176 -18.60 21.58 -17.49
C GLY A 176 -17.67 22.54 -16.76
N THR A 177 -16.46 22.11 -16.36
CA THR A 177 -15.45 23.00 -15.78
C THR A 177 -14.77 23.83 -16.86
N THR A 178 -14.48 25.09 -16.55
CA THR A 178 -13.82 26.04 -17.46
C THR A 178 -12.67 26.72 -16.75
N LEU A 179 -11.64 27.12 -17.49
CA LEU A 179 -10.56 27.94 -16.95
C LEU A 179 -11.09 29.37 -16.75
N HIS A 180 -10.91 29.90 -15.56
CA HIS A 180 -11.35 31.27 -15.18
C HIS A 180 -12.82 31.58 -15.45
N GLY A 181 -13.67 30.58 -15.68
CA GLY A 181 -15.09 30.78 -15.96
C GLY A 181 -15.40 31.37 -17.34
N ASP A 182 -14.45 31.41 -18.26
CA ASP A 182 -14.58 32.00 -19.60
C ASP A 182 -15.44 31.17 -20.57
N GLY A 183 -15.78 29.94 -20.21
CA GLY A 183 -16.57 29.04 -21.05
C GLY A 183 -15.86 28.53 -22.29
N ILE A 184 -14.63 28.96 -22.54
CA ILE A 184 -13.88 28.71 -23.78
C ILE A 184 -12.90 27.56 -23.60
N HIS A 185 -12.32 27.43 -22.41
CA HIS A 185 -11.31 26.42 -22.11
C HIS A 185 -11.80 25.43 -21.07
N PRO A 186 -12.31 24.24 -21.48
CA PRO A 186 -12.64 23.19 -20.53
C PRO A 186 -11.36 22.68 -19.84
N THR A 187 -11.25 22.91 -18.55
CA THR A 187 -10.06 22.57 -17.78
C THR A 187 -9.82 21.08 -17.63
N CYS A 188 -10.87 20.28 -17.67
CA CYS A 188 -10.72 18.84 -17.40
C CYS A 188 -11.45 17.94 -18.37
N LEU A 189 -12.21 18.46 -19.31
CA LEU A 189 -13.35 17.74 -19.82
C LEU A 189 -13.28 17.15 -21.17
N ASN A 190 -12.39 17.60 -21.99
CA ASN A 190 -12.07 16.83 -23.17
C ASN A 190 -11.47 15.47 -22.83
N TYR A 191 -11.13 15.25 -21.55
CA TYR A 191 -10.68 13.97 -21.06
C TYR A 191 -11.82 12.94 -20.92
N GLN A 192 -13.02 13.35 -20.55
CA GLN A 192 -14.20 12.44 -20.58
C GLN A 192 -14.65 12.11 -21.99
N ALA A 193 -14.43 13.01 -22.94
CA ALA A 193 -14.72 12.76 -24.36
C ALA A 193 -13.67 11.84 -25.02
N ILE A 194 -12.43 11.88 -24.54
CA ILE A 194 -11.32 11.07 -25.10
C ILE A 194 -11.21 9.69 -24.44
N ASN A 195 -11.46 9.58 -23.14
CA ASN A 195 -11.48 8.27 -22.46
C ASN A 195 -12.28 8.36 -21.16
N LYS A 196 -13.36 7.63 -21.06
CA LYS A 196 -14.18 7.49 -19.83
C LYS A 196 -13.48 6.76 -18.67
N ARG A 197 -12.15 6.63 -18.68
CA ARG A 197 -11.42 5.74 -17.78
C ARG A 197 -10.12 6.34 -17.30
N PHE A 198 -10.10 6.80 -16.05
CA PHE A 198 -8.87 6.93 -15.29
C PHE A 198 -8.55 5.59 -14.64
N ILE A 199 -7.35 5.06 -14.89
CA ILE A 199 -6.77 3.99 -14.08
C ILE A 199 -5.83 4.69 -13.11
N PHE A 200 -6.19 4.71 -11.83
CA PHE A 200 -5.32 5.14 -10.73
C PHE A 200 -4.67 3.92 -10.10
#